data_4b43f1f5ccd872cacbb92733bbf65361
#
_entry.id   4b43f1f5ccd872cacbb92733bbf65361
#
_cell.length_a   1.000
_cell.length_b   1.000
_cell.length_c   1.000
_cell.angle_alpha   90.00
_cell.angle_beta   90.00
_cell.angle_gamma   90.00
#
_symmetry.space_group_name_H-M   'P 1'
#
loop_
_entity.id
_entity.type
_entity.pdbx_description
1 polymer ?
#
loop_
_entity_poly.entity_id
_entity_poly.type
_entity_poly.pdbx_seq_one_letter_code
_entity_poly.pdbx_strand_id
1 'polypeptide(L)'
;MENIIAVFGNRSHTMQFASYLKRMGVRCKTINTPRELSVSCGISAIFSIQNLTQAKFIINRYQFSSFNKFYVINTNGIFKKYQPL
;
A
#
# COMPACT_ATOMS: atom_id res chain seq x y z
N MET A 1 13.55 -9.13 0.84
CA MET A 1 12.95 -8.19 -0.11
C MET A 1 11.95 -7.30 0.61
N GLU A 2 12.01 -6.02 0.38
CA GLU A 2 11.14 -5.08 1.08
C GLU A 2 9.75 -5.04 0.47
N ASN A 3 8.77 -4.77 1.33
CA ASN A 3 7.39 -4.59 0.90
C ASN A 3 6.96 -3.15 1.08
N ILE A 4 5.98 -2.77 0.28
CA ILE A 4 5.37 -1.45 0.33
C ILE A 4 3.94 -1.60 0.82
N ILE A 5 3.52 -0.71 1.71
CA ILE A 5 2.13 -0.58 2.11
C ILE A 5 1.58 0.71 1.51
N ALA A 6 0.47 0.59 0.78
CA ALA A 6 -0.25 1.75 0.27
C ALA A 6 -1.44 2.02 1.19
N VAL A 7 -1.49 3.22 1.74
CA VAL A 7 -2.47 3.61 2.74
C VAL A 7 -3.46 4.60 2.14
N PHE A 8 -4.74 4.28 2.32
CA PHE A 8 -5.85 5.11 1.85
C PHE A 8 -6.77 5.45 3.02
N GLY A 9 -7.47 6.56 2.91
CA GLY A 9 -8.48 6.93 3.91
C GLY A 9 -9.84 6.28 3.70
N ASN A 10 -9.99 5.49 2.63
CA ASN A 10 -11.26 4.93 2.20
C ASN A 10 -11.06 3.46 1.82
N ARG A 11 -11.84 2.57 2.43
CA ARG A 11 -11.72 1.13 2.19
C ARG A 11 -11.94 0.76 0.73
N SER A 12 -12.90 1.41 0.09
CA SER A 12 -13.22 1.18 -1.31
C SER A 12 -12.04 1.49 -2.21
N HIS A 13 -11.33 2.58 -1.93
CA HIS A 13 -10.13 2.95 -2.68
C HIS A 13 -9.01 1.93 -2.51
N THR A 14 -8.83 1.40 -1.30
CA THR A 14 -7.85 0.35 -1.06
C THR A 14 -8.14 -0.87 -1.94
N MET A 15 -9.41 -1.29 -1.99
CA MET A 15 -9.81 -2.44 -2.77
C MET A 15 -9.64 -2.21 -4.27
N GLN A 16 -9.99 -1.02 -4.74
CA GLN A 16 -9.83 -0.66 -6.15
C GLN A 16 -8.36 -0.65 -6.56
N PHE A 17 -7.51 -0.05 -5.73
CA PHE A 17 -6.08 -0.01 -5.99
C PHE A 17 -5.49 -1.42 -6.09
N ALA A 18 -5.82 -2.27 -5.13
CA ALA A 18 -5.35 -3.66 -5.14
C ALA A 18 -5.83 -4.40 -6.40
N SER A 19 -7.06 -4.16 -6.82
CA SER A 19 -7.62 -4.76 -8.01
C SER A 19 -6.84 -4.33 -9.27
N TYR A 20 -6.52 -3.05 -9.40
CA TYR A 20 -5.74 -2.55 -10.54
C TYR A 20 -4.35 -3.17 -10.58
N LEU A 21 -3.68 -3.28 -9.42
CA LEU A 21 -2.37 -3.93 -9.37
C LEU A 21 -2.45 -5.38 -9.84
N LYS A 22 -3.47 -6.12 -9.38
CA LYS A 22 -3.64 -7.51 -9.78
C LYS A 22 -3.86 -7.65 -11.28
N ARG A 23 -4.58 -6.71 -11.89
CA ARG A 23 -4.79 -6.70 -13.34
C ARG A 23 -3.49 -6.49 -14.11
N MET A 24 -2.52 -5.81 -13.51
CA MET A 24 -1.21 -5.61 -14.10
C MET A 24 -0.25 -6.78 -13.86
N GLY A 25 -0.75 -7.85 -13.24
CA GLY A 25 0.07 -9.01 -12.94
C GLY A 25 0.89 -8.90 -11.67
N VAL A 26 0.62 -7.89 -10.85
CA VAL A 26 1.34 -7.66 -9.60
C VAL A 26 0.68 -8.44 -8.47
N ARG A 27 1.48 -9.13 -7.67
CA ARG A 27 0.98 -9.77 -6.45
C ARG A 27 0.70 -8.69 -5.42
N CYS A 28 -0.54 -8.63 -4.99
CA CYS A 28 -0.98 -7.64 -4.03
C CYS A 28 -1.98 -8.27 -3.07
N LYS A 29 -1.84 -7.95 -1.81
CA LYS A 29 -2.78 -8.41 -0.77
C LYS A 29 -3.34 -7.21 -0.04
N THR A 30 -4.49 -7.38 0.58
CA THR A 30 -4.99 -6.41 1.53
C THR A 30 -4.68 -6.91 2.94
N ILE A 31 -4.28 -6.00 3.81
CA ILE A 31 -3.95 -6.33 5.19
C ILE A 31 -4.63 -5.32 6.11
N ASN A 32 -4.73 -5.67 7.38
CA ASN A 32 -5.13 -4.69 8.39
C ASN A 32 -4.05 -3.63 8.47
N THR A 33 -4.45 -2.36 8.46
CA THR A 33 -3.50 -1.26 8.55
C THR A 33 -2.78 -1.30 9.89
N PRO A 34 -1.43 -1.29 9.90
CA PRO A 34 -0.70 -1.26 11.16
C PRO A 34 -1.07 -0.04 12.00
N ARG A 35 -1.19 -0.25 13.31
CA ARG A 35 -1.57 0.83 14.23
C ARG A 35 -0.60 2.00 14.19
N GLU A 36 0.67 1.71 13.95
CA GLU A 36 1.74 2.71 13.89
C GLU A 36 1.48 3.77 12.83
N LEU A 37 0.67 3.45 11.82
CA LEU A 37 0.38 4.38 10.73
C LEU A 37 -0.78 5.32 11.02
N SER A 38 -1.52 5.10 12.09
CA SER A 38 -2.55 6.01 12.62
C SER A 38 -3.53 6.53 11.56
N VAL A 39 -4.06 5.64 10.72
CA VAL A 39 -4.99 6.03 9.67
C VAL A 39 -6.40 5.57 10.01
N SER A 40 -7.38 6.26 9.44
CA SER A 40 -8.79 6.00 9.69
C SER A 40 -9.29 4.73 9.01
N CYS A 41 -8.72 4.36 7.87
CA CYS A 41 -9.12 3.16 7.15
C CYS A 41 -8.44 1.93 7.76
N GLY A 42 -9.24 0.88 8.03
CA GLY A 42 -8.75 -0.33 8.68
C GLY A 42 -7.95 -1.27 7.80
N ILE A 43 -7.92 -1.06 6.47
CA ILE A 43 -7.20 -1.95 5.55
C ILE A 43 -6.28 -1.16 4.65
N SER A 44 -5.18 -1.82 4.25
CA SER A 44 -4.18 -1.26 3.34
C SER A 44 -3.78 -2.32 2.32
N ALA A 45 -3.19 -1.89 1.21
CA ALA A 45 -2.66 -2.81 0.21
C ALA A 45 -1.17 -3.00 0.45
N ILE A 46 -0.69 -4.24 0.31
CA ILE A 46 0.73 -4.56 0.46
C ILE A 46 1.23 -5.27 -0.78
N PHE A 47 2.41 -4.87 -1.25
CA PHE A 47 3.04 -5.43 -2.44
C PHE A 47 4.54 -5.25 -2.38
N SER A 48 5.28 -5.92 -3.29
CA SER A 48 6.74 -5.85 -3.31
C SER A 48 7.22 -4.49 -3.81
N ILE A 49 8.33 -4.01 -3.24
CA ILE A 49 8.97 -2.77 -3.67
C ILE A 49 9.35 -2.80 -5.15
N GLN A 50 9.56 -3.99 -5.72
CA GLN A 50 9.84 -4.14 -7.15
C GLN A 50 8.72 -3.58 -8.02
N ASN A 51 7.52 -3.50 -7.50
CA ASN A 51 6.34 -3.05 -8.22
C ASN A 51 5.92 -1.64 -7.88
N LEU A 52 6.82 -0.87 -7.25
CA LEU A 52 6.51 0.49 -6.84
C LEU A 52 6.19 1.39 -8.05
N THR A 53 6.89 1.18 -9.17
CA THR A 53 6.65 1.96 -10.38
C THR A 53 5.21 1.77 -10.89
N GLN A 54 4.73 0.52 -10.92
CA GLN A 54 3.37 0.21 -11.31
C GLN A 54 2.37 0.85 -10.35
N ALA A 55 2.66 0.79 -9.05
CA ALA A 55 1.79 1.37 -8.03
C ALA A 55 1.68 2.88 -8.20
N LYS A 56 2.80 3.56 -8.43
CA LYS A 56 2.80 5.00 -8.66
C LYS A 56 2.02 5.37 -9.93
N PHE A 57 2.16 4.55 -10.96
CA PHE A 57 1.40 4.76 -12.19
C PHE A 57 -0.10 4.74 -11.93
N ILE A 58 -0.56 3.75 -11.15
CA ILE A 58 -1.98 3.62 -10.82
C ILE A 58 -2.47 4.82 -10.01
N ILE A 59 -1.70 5.25 -9.01
CA ILE A 59 -2.07 6.41 -8.20
C ILE A 59 -2.22 7.66 -9.05
N ASN A 60 -1.29 7.88 -10.00
CA ASN A 60 -1.34 9.04 -10.88
C ASN A 60 -2.47 8.94 -11.89
N ARG A 61 -2.73 7.76 -12.40
CA ARG A 61 -3.73 7.55 -13.44
C ARG A 61 -5.15 7.72 -12.93
N TYR A 62 -5.45 7.15 -11.76
CA TYR A 62 -6.81 7.10 -11.23
C TYR A 62 -7.10 8.11 -10.15
N GLN A 63 -6.09 8.82 -9.67
CA GLN A 63 -6.22 9.95 -8.75
C GLN A 63 -7.15 9.67 -7.57
N PHE A 64 -6.80 8.66 -6.77
CA PHE A 64 -7.56 8.33 -5.56
C PHE A 64 -7.49 9.49 -4.56
N SER A 65 -8.61 10.13 -4.31
CA SER A 65 -8.67 11.29 -3.43
C SER A 65 -8.30 10.98 -1.99
N SER A 66 -8.52 9.74 -1.54
CA SER A 66 -8.21 9.36 -0.18
C SER A 66 -6.81 8.75 -0.02
N PHE A 67 -6.00 8.72 -1.07
CA PHE A 67 -4.66 8.19 -0.97
C PHE A 67 -3.84 9.03 0.00
N ASN A 68 -3.24 8.36 0.98
CA ASN A 68 -2.38 9.02 1.95
C ASN A 68 -0.93 8.99 1.47
N LYS A 69 -0.29 7.83 1.58
CA LYS A 69 1.09 7.67 1.13
C LYS A 69 1.47 6.20 1.08
N PHE A 70 2.64 5.96 0.49
CA PHE A 70 3.29 4.65 0.55
C PHE A 70 4.23 4.61 1.75
N TYR A 71 4.33 3.43 2.38
CA TYR A 71 5.30 3.17 3.43
C TYR A 71 6.12 1.96 3.04
N VAL A 72 7.43 2.02 3.31
CA VAL A 72 8.30 0.85 3.19
C VAL A 72 8.29 0.12 4.53
N ILE A 73 8.10 -1.19 4.49
CA ILE A 73 8.24 -2.02 5.69
C ILE A 73 9.64 -2.57 5.73
N ASN A 74 10.38 -2.22 6.78
CA ASN A 74 11.67 -2.81 7.08
C ASN A 74 11.51 -3.74 8.26
N THR A 75 11.87 -5.00 8.08
CA THR A 75 11.85 -5.99 9.16
C THR A 75 13.26 -6.25 9.62
N ASN A 76 13.52 -6.03 10.91
CA ASN A 76 14.81 -6.26 11.52
C ASN A 76 14.59 -7.19 12.71
N GLY A 77 14.75 -8.51 12.48
CA GLY A 77 14.42 -9.51 13.48
C GLY A 77 12.93 -9.52 13.76
N ILE A 78 12.55 -9.29 15.02
CA ILE A 78 11.14 -9.25 15.41
C ILE A 78 10.54 -7.86 15.31
N PHE A 79 11.36 -6.85 14.99
CA PHE A 79 10.88 -5.47 14.91
C PHE A 79 10.57 -5.09 13.46
N LYS A 80 9.47 -4.37 13.29
CA LYS A 80 9.07 -3.82 11.99
C LYS A 80 9.10 -2.31 12.07
N LYS A 81 9.72 -1.69 11.06
CA LYS A 81 9.70 -0.24 10.94
C LYS A 81 8.98 0.15 9.66
N TYR A 82 8.18 1.20 9.74
CA TYR A 82 7.43 1.73 8.61
C TYR A 82 7.96 3.11 8.29
N GLN A 83 8.51 3.27 7.10
CA GLN A 83 9.08 4.55 6.68
C GLN A 83 8.26 5.11 5.53
N PRO A 84 7.78 6.37 5.65
CA PRO A 84 7.06 6.99 4.54
C PRO A 84 7.98 7.23 3.35
N LEU A 85 7.42 7.06 2.18
CA LEU A 85 8.12 7.37 0.94
C LEU A 85 7.80 8.77 0.46
#